data_5655b2fa87490a5f734d688f8679dce0
#
_entry.id   5655b2fa87490a5f734d688f8679dce0
#
_cell.length_a   1.000
_cell.length_b   1.000
_cell.length_c   1.000
_cell.angle_alpha   90.00
_cell.angle_beta   90.00
_cell.angle_gamma   90.00
#
_symmetry.space_group_name_H-M   'P 1'
#
loop_
_entity.id
_entity.type
_entity.pdbx_description
1 polymer ?
#
loop_
_entity_poly.entity_id
_entity_poly.type
_entity_poly.pdbx_seq_one_letter_code
_entity_poly.pdbx_strand_id
1 'polypeptide(L)'
;MSAMAAATRGTGPHAGQRLVTAGAPLERARMALVMIHGRGGAPEDMVGLAHHLALLDLAVLAPQAAGQSWWPHSFLAPLEANEPEFGSGLSIISFLLDDLSDQGFDPARVALIGFSQGACLALEAAARLARPFRAVAALSGGLVGTGEAGGAPRADLYDRTGKTFDYAGRLTDVPVLIGCHERDPHIPLARVRESADVLRDMGAEVETLILPNTGHGIVAEEANWLRKQLNTEC
;
A
#
# COMPACT_ATOMS: atom_id res chain seq x y z
N MET A 1 -19.94 4.35 -14.40
CA MET A 1 -19.79 5.74 -13.88
C MET A 1 -18.46 6.27 -14.37
N SER A 2 -18.39 7.52 -14.85
CA SER A 2 -17.16 8.11 -15.39
C SER A 2 -16.21 8.41 -14.23
N ALA A 3 -14.96 7.95 -14.30
CA ALA A 3 -13.93 8.35 -13.36
C ALA A 3 -13.64 9.84 -13.52
N MET A 4 -13.67 10.59 -12.44
CA MET A 4 -13.24 11.99 -12.43
C MET A 4 -11.76 12.05 -12.10
N ALA A 5 -11.02 12.90 -12.80
CA ALA A 5 -9.60 13.13 -12.52
C ALA A 5 -9.42 14.47 -11.81
N ALA A 6 -8.77 14.44 -10.66
CA ALA A 6 -8.29 15.61 -9.93
C ALA A 6 -6.74 15.57 -9.90
N ALA A 7 -6.11 16.57 -9.30
CA ALA A 7 -4.68 16.57 -9.06
C ALA A 7 -4.36 16.15 -7.61
N THR A 8 -3.31 15.35 -7.42
CA THR A 8 -2.82 14.99 -6.09
C THR A 8 -2.21 16.20 -5.39
N ARG A 9 -2.52 16.37 -4.12
CA ARG A 9 -1.84 17.31 -3.22
C ARG A 9 -0.66 16.59 -2.57
N GLY A 10 0.39 17.32 -2.24
CA GLY A 10 1.58 16.76 -1.61
C GLY A 10 2.83 17.54 -1.99
N THR A 11 4.00 16.97 -1.70
CA THR A 11 5.30 17.56 -2.00
C THR A 11 6.14 16.65 -2.89
N GLY A 12 7.11 17.22 -3.60
CA GLY A 12 8.07 16.48 -4.41
C GLY A 12 7.52 16.02 -5.78
N PRO A 13 8.20 15.06 -6.44
CA PRO A 13 7.96 14.70 -7.84
C PRO A 13 6.54 14.21 -8.16
N HIS A 14 5.84 13.62 -7.18
CA HIS A 14 4.49 13.08 -7.41
C HIS A 14 3.37 14.09 -7.16
N ALA A 15 3.69 15.30 -6.69
CA ALA A 15 2.69 16.35 -6.49
C ALA A 15 2.11 16.81 -7.84
N GLY A 16 0.81 17.08 -7.87
CA GLY A 16 0.11 17.55 -9.07
C GLY A 16 -0.15 16.46 -10.12
N GLN A 17 0.21 15.21 -9.87
CA GLN A 17 -0.16 14.08 -10.74
C GLN A 17 -1.67 13.80 -10.63
N ARG A 18 -2.20 13.02 -11.59
CA ARG A 18 -3.62 12.66 -11.59
C ARG A 18 -4.03 11.91 -10.32
N LEU A 19 -5.17 12.26 -9.79
CA LEU A 19 -5.94 11.46 -8.85
C LEU A 19 -7.22 10.99 -9.55
N VAL A 20 -7.34 9.70 -9.79
CA VAL A 20 -8.55 9.11 -10.37
C VAL A 20 -9.48 8.71 -9.23
N THR A 21 -10.72 9.15 -9.29
CA THR A 21 -11.77 8.77 -8.34
C THR A 21 -12.84 7.94 -9.05
N ALA A 22 -13.35 6.92 -8.36
CA ALA A 22 -14.39 6.04 -8.87
C ALA A 22 -15.29 5.55 -7.72
N GLY A 23 -16.33 4.78 -8.05
CA GLY A 23 -17.27 4.24 -7.08
C GLY A 23 -18.30 5.26 -6.59
N ALA A 24 -18.66 5.18 -5.31
CA ALA A 24 -19.62 6.11 -4.70
C ALA A 24 -18.97 7.49 -4.43
N PRO A 25 -19.72 8.59 -4.53
CA PRO A 25 -19.26 9.88 -4.01
C PRO A 25 -18.95 9.80 -2.52
N LEU A 26 -17.94 10.55 -2.03
CA LEU A 26 -17.50 10.49 -0.63
C LEU A 26 -18.65 10.72 0.36
N GLU A 27 -19.56 11.65 0.04
CA GLU A 27 -20.70 11.99 0.89
C GLU A 27 -21.70 10.83 1.08
N ARG A 28 -21.64 9.82 0.22
CA ARG A 28 -22.52 8.64 0.24
C ARG A 28 -21.75 7.34 0.47
N ALA A 29 -20.44 7.40 0.45
CA ALA A 29 -19.61 6.22 0.59
C ALA A 29 -19.59 5.73 2.03
N ARG A 30 -19.75 4.42 2.20
CA ARG A 30 -19.58 3.77 3.50
C ARG A 30 -18.11 3.73 3.91
N MET A 31 -17.19 3.52 2.97
CA MET A 31 -15.74 3.52 3.17
C MET A 31 -15.04 4.18 1.99
N ALA A 32 -13.79 4.59 2.21
CA ALA A 32 -12.88 5.07 1.18
C ALA A 32 -11.72 4.09 0.99
N LEU A 33 -11.37 3.81 -0.26
CA LEU A 33 -10.22 3.01 -0.65
C LEU A 33 -9.16 3.90 -1.26
N VAL A 34 -8.00 4.02 -0.62
CA VAL A 34 -6.81 4.61 -1.24
C VAL A 34 -6.04 3.46 -1.90
N MET A 35 -5.98 3.46 -3.23
CA MET A 35 -5.51 2.33 -4.02
C MET A 35 -4.28 2.71 -4.85
N ILE A 36 -3.15 2.03 -4.61
CA ILE A 36 -1.81 2.44 -5.03
C ILE A 36 -1.28 1.43 -6.06
N HIS A 37 -1.08 1.89 -7.30
CA HIS A 37 -0.61 1.03 -8.40
C HIS A 37 0.85 0.59 -8.26
N GLY A 38 1.23 -0.48 -8.95
CA GLY A 38 2.60 -0.95 -9.05
C GLY A 38 3.46 -0.12 -10.01
N ARG A 39 4.76 -0.43 -10.07
CA ARG A 39 5.69 0.17 -11.03
C ARG A 39 5.22 -0.09 -12.47
N GLY A 40 5.22 0.94 -13.30
CA GLY A 40 4.76 0.89 -14.69
C GLY A 40 3.24 0.84 -14.85
N GLY A 41 2.49 0.82 -13.74
CA GLY A 41 1.03 0.79 -13.74
C GLY A 41 0.39 2.17 -13.75
N ALA A 42 -0.94 2.17 -13.68
CA ALA A 42 -1.77 3.36 -13.69
C ALA A 42 -2.89 3.27 -12.63
N PRO A 43 -3.50 4.39 -12.23
CA PRO A 43 -4.67 4.40 -11.34
C PRO A 43 -5.82 3.54 -11.85
N GLU A 44 -5.98 3.45 -13.17
CA GLU A 44 -7.04 2.67 -13.82
C GLU A 44 -6.92 1.16 -13.52
N ASP A 45 -5.72 0.63 -13.33
CA ASP A 45 -5.50 -0.77 -12.95
C ASP A 45 -6.12 -1.04 -11.57
N MET A 46 -5.93 -0.10 -10.65
CA MET A 46 -6.47 -0.20 -9.29
C MET A 46 -7.98 0.03 -9.24
N VAL A 47 -8.50 0.92 -10.08
CA VAL A 47 -9.96 1.08 -10.29
C VAL A 47 -10.55 -0.21 -10.85
N GLY A 48 -9.85 -0.88 -11.79
CA GLY A 48 -10.24 -2.18 -12.31
C GLY A 48 -10.35 -3.25 -11.20
N LEU A 49 -9.37 -3.29 -10.28
CA LEU A 49 -9.43 -4.15 -9.10
C LEU A 49 -10.64 -3.82 -8.22
N ALA A 50 -10.88 -2.54 -7.93
CA ALA A 50 -12.04 -2.12 -7.14
C ALA A 50 -13.37 -2.55 -7.78
N HIS A 51 -13.50 -2.43 -9.10
CA HIS A 51 -14.68 -2.93 -9.81
C HIS A 51 -14.84 -4.45 -9.68
N HIS A 52 -13.71 -5.19 -9.71
CA HIS A 52 -13.74 -6.65 -9.50
C HIS A 52 -14.19 -7.04 -8.09
N LEU A 53 -13.97 -6.19 -7.09
CA LEU A 53 -14.50 -6.42 -5.73
C LEU A 53 -16.03 -6.31 -5.67
N ALA A 54 -16.66 -5.63 -6.63
CA ALA A 54 -18.10 -5.45 -6.78
C ALA A 54 -18.79 -4.79 -5.57
N LEU A 55 -18.11 -3.90 -4.89
CA LEU A 55 -18.61 -3.14 -3.73
C LEU A 55 -19.04 -1.74 -4.20
N LEU A 56 -20.32 -1.50 -4.34
CA LEU A 56 -20.87 -0.31 -5.01
C LEU A 56 -20.93 0.93 -4.11
N ASP A 57 -20.83 0.76 -2.81
CA ASP A 57 -20.95 1.80 -1.77
C ASP A 57 -19.59 2.32 -1.26
N LEU A 58 -18.52 2.02 -1.98
CA LEU A 58 -17.16 2.46 -1.65
C LEU A 58 -16.72 3.60 -2.56
N ALA A 59 -16.06 4.61 -1.99
CA ALA A 59 -15.31 5.60 -2.74
C ALA A 59 -13.90 5.07 -3.03
N VAL A 60 -13.41 5.26 -4.25
CA VAL A 60 -12.06 4.86 -4.67
C VAL A 60 -11.25 6.10 -5.00
N LEU A 61 -10.07 6.20 -4.42
CA LEU A 61 -9.08 7.24 -4.68
C LEU A 61 -7.78 6.56 -5.12
N ALA A 62 -7.42 6.71 -6.38
CA ALA A 62 -6.25 6.08 -6.98
C ALA A 62 -5.29 7.16 -7.52
N PRO A 63 -4.20 7.50 -6.79
CA PRO A 63 -3.21 8.48 -7.22
C PRO A 63 -2.27 7.88 -8.27
N GLN A 64 -1.78 8.73 -9.20
CA GLN A 64 -0.76 8.40 -10.19
C GLN A 64 0.63 8.79 -9.67
N ALA A 65 1.60 7.89 -9.79
CA ALA A 65 3.01 8.22 -9.63
C ALA A 65 3.54 8.96 -10.85
N ALA A 66 4.41 9.95 -10.66
CA ALA A 66 5.16 10.57 -11.76
C ALA A 66 5.99 9.49 -12.49
N GLY A 67 5.97 9.50 -13.82
CA GLY A 67 6.65 8.50 -14.63
C GLY A 67 6.22 7.06 -14.37
N GLN A 68 5.02 6.84 -13.81
CA GLN A 68 4.48 5.52 -13.48
C GLN A 68 5.34 4.72 -12.46
N SER A 69 6.13 5.38 -11.65
CA SER A 69 6.99 4.74 -10.64
C SER A 69 7.09 5.59 -9.38
N TRP A 70 6.82 4.99 -8.21
CA TRP A 70 6.89 5.67 -6.92
C TRP A 70 8.32 5.96 -6.45
N TRP A 71 9.31 5.23 -6.98
CA TRP A 71 10.74 5.48 -6.81
C TRP A 71 11.57 4.68 -7.83
N PRO A 72 12.81 5.09 -8.16
CA PRO A 72 13.56 4.52 -9.29
C PRO A 72 14.10 3.11 -9.06
N HIS A 73 14.63 2.80 -7.86
CA HIS A 73 15.34 1.55 -7.60
C HIS A 73 14.49 0.48 -6.93
N SER A 74 15.11 -0.64 -6.53
CA SER A 74 14.45 -1.67 -5.71
C SER A 74 14.07 -1.09 -4.34
N PHE A 75 12.97 -1.57 -3.75
CA PHE A 75 12.61 -1.23 -2.37
C PHE A 75 13.61 -1.78 -1.33
N LEU A 76 14.48 -2.69 -1.74
CA LEU A 76 15.60 -3.22 -0.95
C LEU A 76 16.89 -2.39 -1.11
N ALA A 77 16.92 -1.42 -2.03
CA ALA A 77 18.07 -0.52 -2.18
C ALA A 77 18.16 0.43 -0.96
N PRO A 78 19.34 1.07 -0.74
CA PRO A 78 19.43 2.14 0.24
C PRO A 78 18.33 3.17 0.08
N LEU A 79 17.73 3.59 1.20
CA LEU A 79 16.56 4.46 1.18
C LEU A 79 16.85 5.78 0.45
N GLU A 80 18.05 6.34 0.68
CA GLU A 80 18.51 7.58 0.04
C GLU A 80 18.58 7.48 -1.49
N ALA A 81 18.84 6.27 -2.04
CA ALA A 81 18.82 6.05 -3.48
C ALA A 81 17.43 6.15 -4.11
N ASN A 82 16.39 6.08 -3.28
CA ASN A 82 14.99 6.19 -3.69
C ASN A 82 14.37 7.56 -3.36
N GLU A 83 15.13 8.46 -2.79
CA GLU A 83 14.70 9.85 -2.54
C GLU A 83 15.05 10.77 -3.75
N PRO A 84 14.24 11.80 -4.01
CA PRO A 84 13.11 12.28 -3.21
C PRO A 84 11.76 11.60 -3.54
N GLU A 85 11.73 10.66 -4.47
CA GLU A 85 10.50 10.06 -5.00
C GLU A 85 9.76 9.26 -3.92
N PHE A 86 10.48 8.48 -3.09
CA PHE A 86 9.88 7.69 -2.02
C PHE A 86 9.19 8.60 -0.98
N GLY A 87 9.87 9.64 -0.50
CA GLY A 87 9.29 10.61 0.42
C GLY A 87 8.11 11.36 -0.19
N SER A 88 8.18 11.66 -1.49
CA SER A 88 7.06 12.24 -2.23
C SER A 88 5.84 11.31 -2.28
N GLY A 89 6.04 10.01 -2.52
CA GLY A 89 4.97 9.01 -2.48
C GLY A 89 4.27 8.97 -1.12
N LEU A 90 5.04 8.94 -0.03
CA LEU A 90 4.50 9.01 1.33
C LEU A 90 3.71 10.31 1.58
N SER A 91 4.23 11.45 1.08
CA SER A 91 3.55 12.74 1.18
C SER A 91 2.18 12.73 0.48
N ILE A 92 2.09 12.17 -0.74
CA ILE A 92 0.81 12.05 -1.45
C ILE A 92 -0.20 11.25 -0.64
N ILE A 93 0.20 10.11 -0.09
CA ILE A 93 -0.71 9.28 0.71
C ILE A 93 -1.14 10.01 1.99
N SER A 94 -0.21 10.67 2.69
CA SER A 94 -0.54 11.46 3.87
C SER A 94 -1.57 12.54 3.56
N PHE A 95 -1.36 13.33 2.51
CA PHE A 95 -2.30 14.38 2.11
C PHE A 95 -3.67 13.85 1.71
N LEU A 96 -3.75 12.70 1.03
CA LEU A 96 -5.03 12.06 0.71
C LEU A 96 -5.80 11.66 1.98
N LEU A 97 -5.10 11.12 2.96
CA LEU A 97 -5.69 10.73 4.24
C LEU A 97 -6.11 11.94 5.07
N ASP A 98 -5.35 13.03 5.03
CA ASP A 98 -5.71 14.30 5.67
C ASP A 98 -6.92 14.93 5.00
N ASP A 99 -6.96 14.99 3.66
CA ASP A 99 -8.10 15.50 2.90
C ASP A 99 -9.39 14.69 3.19
N LEU A 100 -9.30 13.37 3.36
CA LEU A 100 -10.43 12.53 3.77
C LEU A 100 -10.89 12.89 5.19
N SER A 101 -9.97 13.08 6.13
CA SER A 101 -10.28 13.47 7.51
C SER A 101 -10.90 14.87 7.58
N ASP A 102 -10.39 15.82 6.81
CA ASP A 102 -10.92 17.20 6.72
C ASP A 102 -12.35 17.23 6.15
N GLN A 103 -12.70 16.27 5.30
CA GLN A 103 -14.05 16.03 4.79
C GLN A 103 -14.96 15.25 5.77
N GLY A 104 -14.47 14.96 6.99
CA GLY A 104 -15.22 14.25 8.03
C GLY A 104 -15.24 12.72 7.85
N PHE A 105 -14.34 12.17 7.03
CA PHE A 105 -14.24 10.73 6.87
C PHE A 105 -13.41 10.13 8.00
N ASP A 106 -14.02 9.24 8.80
CA ASP A 106 -13.33 8.55 9.89
C ASP A 106 -12.17 7.70 9.33
N PRO A 107 -10.94 7.83 9.84
CA PRO A 107 -9.82 6.97 9.43
C PRO A 107 -10.12 5.46 9.55
N ALA A 108 -10.93 5.04 10.53
CA ALA A 108 -11.37 3.65 10.67
C ALA A 108 -12.29 3.17 9.52
N ARG A 109 -12.70 4.06 8.64
CA ARG A 109 -13.45 3.77 7.41
C ARG A 109 -12.58 3.89 6.14
N VAL A 110 -11.26 4.01 6.28
CA VAL A 110 -10.33 4.13 5.16
C VAL A 110 -9.48 2.87 5.06
N ALA A 111 -9.41 2.26 3.89
CA ALA A 111 -8.49 1.17 3.61
C ALA A 111 -7.36 1.62 2.66
N LEU A 112 -6.13 1.16 2.95
CA LEU A 112 -4.97 1.30 2.06
C LEU A 112 -4.76 -0.02 1.32
N ILE A 113 -4.74 0.02 0.00
CA ILE A 113 -4.56 -1.17 -0.84
C ILE A 113 -3.49 -0.85 -1.88
N GLY A 114 -2.46 -1.66 -1.97
CA GLY A 114 -1.42 -1.48 -2.97
C GLY A 114 -1.01 -2.78 -3.66
N PHE A 115 -0.52 -2.63 -4.89
CA PHE A 115 0.08 -3.73 -5.64
C PHE A 115 1.55 -3.48 -5.90
N SER A 116 2.41 -4.49 -5.69
CA SER A 116 3.85 -4.44 -5.99
C SER A 116 4.55 -3.24 -5.32
N GLN A 117 5.11 -2.30 -6.08
CA GLN A 117 5.69 -1.07 -5.52
C GLN A 117 4.67 -0.26 -4.71
N GLY A 118 3.41 -0.22 -5.16
CA GLY A 118 2.31 0.40 -4.41
C GLY A 118 1.97 -0.36 -3.12
N ALA A 119 2.17 -1.68 -3.08
CA ALA A 119 2.02 -2.47 -1.86
C ALA A 119 3.08 -2.11 -0.81
N CYS A 120 4.32 -1.93 -1.25
CA CYS A 120 5.39 -1.45 -0.37
C CYS A 120 5.06 -0.05 0.18
N LEU A 121 4.57 0.86 -0.69
CA LEU A 121 4.17 2.20 -0.27
C LEU A 121 2.98 2.19 0.70
N ALA A 122 2.00 1.32 0.48
CA ALA A 122 0.86 1.16 1.40
C ALA A 122 1.30 0.72 2.80
N LEU A 123 2.19 -0.27 2.89
CA LEU A 123 2.74 -0.72 4.18
C LEU A 123 3.55 0.37 4.87
N GLU A 124 4.42 1.08 4.14
CA GLU A 124 5.21 2.18 4.71
C GLU A 124 4.33 3.33 5.19
N ALA A 125 3.32 3.72 4.40
CA ALA A 125 2.38 4.75 4.82
C ALA A 125 1.60 4.32 6.07
N ALA A 126 1.14 3.07 6.14
CA ALA A 126 0.46 2.55 7.32
C ALA A 126 1.37 2.56 8.55
N ALA A 127 2.60 2.04 8.44
CA ALA A 127 3.54 1.96 9.55
C ALA A 127 3.99 3.34 10.07
N ARG A 128 4.23 4.30 9.16
CA ARG A 128 4.72 5.65 9.52
C ARG A 128 3.61 6.55 10.03
N LEU A 129 2.41 6.49 9.46
CA LEU A 129 1.29 7.34 9.83
C LEU A 129 0.48 6.77 11.01
N ALA A 130 0.51 5.44 11.20
CA ALA A 130 -0.07 4.72 12.33
C ALA A 130 -1.52 5.16 12.66
N ARG A 131 -2.37 5.25 11.63
CA ARG A 131 -3.80 5.58 11.78
C ARG A 131 -4.63 4.32 12.00
N PRO A 132 -5.83 4.42 12.58
CA PRO A 132 -6.74 3.29 12.74
C PRO A 132 -7.44 2.94 11.42
N PHE A 133 -6.67 2.40 10.46
CA PHE A 133 -7.22 2.01 9.17
C PHE A 133 -8.26 0.90 9.28
N ARG A 134 -9.26 0.93 8.40
CA ARG A 134 -10.20 -0.18 8.22
C ARG A 134 -9.49 -1.47 7.88
N ALA A 135 -8.54 -1.39 6.97
CA ALA A 135 -7.66 -2.50 6.57
C ALA A 135 -6.46 -1.95 5.80
N VAL A 136 -5.38 -2.71 5.79
CA VAL A 136 -4.23 -2.47 4.90
C VAL A 136 -3.97 -3.74 4.09
N ALA A 137 -3.85 -3.65 2.77
CA ALA A 137 -3.54 -4.79 1.93
C ALA A 137 -2.34 -4.52 1.03
N ALA A 138 -1.31 -5.33 1.19
CA ALA A 138 -0.12 -5.34 0.36
C ALA A 138 -0.13 -6.58 -0.53
N LEU A 139 -0.47 -6.39 -1.79
CA LEU A 139 -0.57 -7.43 -2.80
C LEU A 139 0.78 -7.52 -3.52
N SER A 140 1.57 -8.52 -3.21
CA SER A 140 2.97 -8.68 -3.63
C SER A 140 3.87 -7.51 -3.19
N GLY A 141 4.06 -7.31 -1.86
CA GLY A 141 4.88 -6.23 -1.32
C GLY A 141 5.51 -6.55 0.04
N GLY A 142 6.33 -5.63 0.54
CA GLY A 142 6.94 -5.66 1.86
C GLY A 142 7.42 -4.27 2.30
N LEU A 143 7.71 -4.10 3.58
CA LEU A 143 8.24 -2.85 4.11
C LEU A 143 9.58 -2.47 3.47
N VAL A 144 9.74 -1.20 3.15
CA VAL A 144 11.00 -0.62 2.63
C VAL A 144 12.03 -0.49 3.75
N GLY A 145 11.57 -0.20 4.96
CA GLY A 145 12.39 0.04 6.15
C GLY A 145 12.66 1.51 6.40
N THR A 146 13.25 1.79 7.56
CA THR A 146 13.60 3.14 8.00
C THR A 146 15.07 3.48 7.76
N GLY A 147 15.90 2.47 7.53
CA GLY A 147 17.33 2.64 7.29
C GLY A 147 18.02 1.33 6.90
N GLU A 148 19.34 1.39 6.77
CA GLU A 148 20.18 0.25 6.46
C GLU A 148 20.67 -0.41 7.76
N ALA A 149 20.49 -1.73 7.87
CA ALA A 149 21.05 -2.48 9.01
C ALA A 149 22.56 -2.73 8.87
N GLY A 150 23.13 -2.50 7.69
CA GLY A 150 24.51 -2.86 7.40
C GLY A 150 24.73 -4.37 7.28
N GLY A 151 25.99 -4.78 7.33
CA GLY A 151 26.37 -6.19 7.26
C GLY A 151 26.57 -6.72 5.83
N ALA A 152 26.74 -8.03 5.70
CA ALA A 152 26.91 -8.68 4.41
C ALA A 152 25.57 -8.79 3.64
N PRO A 153 25.64 -8.78 2.30
CA PRO A 153 24.47 -9.11 1.47
C PRO A 153 23.89 -10.48 1.83
N ARG A 154 22.58 -10.60 1.80
CA ARG A 154 21.81 -11.80 2.14
C ARG A 154 21.20 -12.39 0.88
N ALA A 155 21.47 -13.68 0.60
CA ALA A 155 20.92 -14.38 -0.55
C ALA A 155 19.37 -14.45 -0.53
N ASP A 156 18.76 -14.57 0.67
CA ASP A 156 17.31 -14.55 0.85
C ASP A 156 16.67 -13.14 0.72
N LEU A 157 17.50 -12.11 0.53
CA LEU A 157 17.10 -10.74 0.18
C LEU A 157 17.66 -10.33 -1.20
N TYR A 158 17.87 -11.29 -2.10
CA TYR A 158 18.39 -11.05 -3.46
C TYR A 158 19.71 -10.30 -3.46
N ASP A 159 20.64 -10.74 -2.60
CA ASP A 159 21.98 -10.16 -2.39
C ASP A 159 21.97 -8.69 -1.94
N ARG A 160 20.90 -8.27 -1.27
CA ARG A 160 20.82 -6.97 -0.59
C ARG A 160 21.11 -7.10 0.91
N THR A 161 21.55 -6.00 1.52
CA THR A 161 21.72 -5.92 2.97
C THR A 161 20.37 -5.90 3.69
N GLY A 162 20.35 -6.21 4.98
CA GLY A 162 19.17 -6.06 5.83
C GLY A 162 18.75 -4.60 5.99
N LYS A 163 17.54 -4.41 6.47
CA LYS A 163 16.96 -3.09 6.79
C LYS A 163 16.72 -2.97 8.29
N THR A 164 16.73 -1.74 8.78
CA THR A 164 16.20 -1.39 10.09
C THR A 164 14.75 -0.94 9.97
N PHE A 165 13.99 -1.18 11.03
CA PHE A 165 12.57 -0.84 11.13
C PHE A 165 12.36 -0.14 12.48
N ASP A 166 12.24 1.19 12.45
CA ASP A 166 12.02 2.02 13.64
C ASP A 166 10.79 2.90 13.40
N TYR A 167 9.63 2.34 13.68
CA TYR A 167 8.35 3.02 13.56
C TYR A 167 7.83 3.38 14.95
N ALA A 168 7.59 4.67 15.18
CA ALA A 168 7.17 5.19 16.49
C ALA A 168 5.70 4.88 16.82
N GLY A 169 4.87 4.61 15.81
CA GLY A 169 3.42 4.46 15.97
C GLY A 169 2.97 3.03 16.29
N ARG A 170 1.66 2.87 16.48
CA ARG A 170 0.99 1.58 16.69
C ARG A 170 -0.12 1.39 15.67
N LEU A 171 -0.33 0.14 15.27
CA LEU A 171 -1.44 -0.28 14.37
C LEU A 171 -2.39 -1.21 15.13
N THR A 172 -2.71 -0.87 16.37
CA THR A 172 -3.51 -1.73 17.25
C THR A 172 -4.80 -2.17 16.57
N ASP A 173 -4.98 -3.49 16.48
CA ASP A 173 -6.15 -4.18 15.91
C ASP A 173 -6.45 -3.83 14.43
N VAL A 174 -5.51 -3.21 13.71
CA VAL A 174 -5.65 -2.96 12.27
C VAL A 174 -5.46 -4.26 11.50
N PRO A 175 -6.45 -4.71 10.70
CA PRO A 175 -6.30 -5.88 9.84
C PRO A 175 -5.32 -5.58 8.71
N VAL A 176 -4.27 -6.40 8.58
CA VAL A 176 -3.26 -6.27 7.53
C VAL A 176 -3.13 -7.57 6.76
N LEU A 177 -3.27 -7.52 5.43
CA LEU A 177 -2.90 -8.62 4.54
C LEU A 177 -1.55 -8.34 3.88
N ILE A 178 -0.67 -9.32 3.90
CA ILE A 178 0.51 -9.34 3.01
C ILE A 178 0.42 -10.61 2.16
N GLY A 179 0.03 -10.45 0.89
CA GLY A 179 0.02 -11.52 -0.09
C GLY A 179 1.33 -11.56 -0.89
N CYS A 180 1.84 -12.75 -1.21
CA CYS A 180 3.02 -12.90 -2.04
C CYS A 180 3.15 -14.32 -2.57
N HIS A 181 3.77 -14.50 -3.72
CA HIS A 181 4.19 -15.82 -4.18
C HIS A 181 5.50 -16.23 -3.49
N GLU A 182 5.64 -17.52 -3.18
CA GLU A 182 6.83 -18.07 -2.52
C GLU A 182 8.12 -17.75 -3.30
N ARG A 183 8.04 -17.78 -4.63
CA ARG A 183 9.11 -17.45 -5.56
C ARG A 183 8.72 -16.25 -6.42
N ASP A 184 8.41 -15.13 -5.76
CA ASP A 184 8.17 -13.87 -6.44
C ASP A 184 9.51 -13.31 -6.95
N PRO A 185 9.63 -12.92 -8.24
CA PRO A 185 10.90 -12.46 -8.79
C PRO A 185 11.34 -11.07 -8.26
N HIS A 186 10.47 -10.33 -7.59
CA HIS A 186 10.71 -8.96 -7.13
C HIS A 186 10.66 -8.81 -5.62
N ILE A 187 9.86 -9.63 -4.94
CA ILE A 187 9.59 -9.52 -3.51
C ILE A 187 10.11 -10.76 -2.80
N PRO A 188 11.26 -10.71 -2.13
CA PRO A 188 11.80 -11.88 -1.43
C PRO A 188 10.91 -12.27 -0.25
N LEU A 189 10.61 -13.55 -0.12
CA LEU A 189 9.76 -14.08 0.95
C LEU A 189 10.29 -13.75 2.35
N ALA A 190 11.63 -13.67 2.51
CA ALA A 190 12.25 -13.25 3.76
C ALA A 190 11.76 -11.85 4.18
N ARG A 191 11.70 -10.88 3.23
CA ARG A 191 11.20 -9.54 3.52
C ARG A 191 9.70 -9.50 3.82
N VAL A 192 8.91 -10.35 3.18
CA VAL A 192 7.46 -10.49 3.51
C VAL A 192 7.30 -10.91 4.97
N ARG A 193 8.06 -11.91 5.43
CA ARG A 193 8.03 -12.39 6.81
C ARG A 193 8.52 -11.34 7.81
N GLU A 194 9.66 -10.70 7.54
CA GLU A 194 10.17 -9.58 8.35
C GLU A 194 9.12 -8.45 8.47
N SER A 195 8.47 -8.11 7.38
CA SER A 195 7.42 -7.08 7.37
C SER A 195 6.22 -7.48 8.23
N ALA A 196 5.79 -8.74 8.14
CA ALA A 196 4.68 -9.24 8.93
C ALA A 196 5.01 -9.21 10.43
N ASP A 197 6.23 -9.57 10.82
CA ASP A 197 6.66 -9.56 12.22
C ASP A 197 6.73 -8.13 12.76
N VAL A 198 7.31 -7.19 12.02
CA VAL A 198 7.35 -5.77 12.38
C VAL A 198 5.93 -5.20 12.58
N LEU A 199 4.99 -5.49 11.69
CA LEU A 199 3.62 -4.98 11.82
C LEU A 199 2.86 -5.63 12.97
N ARG A 200 3.12 -6.92 13.28
CA ARG A 200 2.58 -7.57 14.49
C ARG A 200 3.13 -6.92 15.77
N ASP A 201 4.41 -6.60 15.80
CA ASP A 201 5.03 -5.88 16.93
C ASP A 201 4.43 -4.47 17.10
N MET A 202 3.96 -3.85 16.01
CA MET A 202 3.19 -2.61 16.05
C MET A 202 1.74 -2.81 16.51
N GLY A 203 1.27 -4.05 16.71
CA GLY A 203 -0.06 -4.40 17.20
C GLY A 203 -1.08 -4.70 16.11
N ALA A 204 -0.68 -4.82 14.84
CA ALA A 204 -1.58 -5.15 13.74
C ALA A 204 -2.02 -6.63 13.76
N GLU A 205 -3.23 -6.91 13.28
CA GLU A 205 -3.71 -8.26 12.99
C GLU A 205 -3.24 -8.70 11.59
N VAL A 206 -2.03 -9.28 11.51
CA VAL A 206 -1.38 -9.58 10.24
C VAL A 206 -1.70 -11.00 9.76
N GLU A 207 -2.38 -11.11 8.62
CA GLU A 207 -2.52 -12.31 7.82
C GLU A 207 -1.48 -12.31 6.68
N THR A 208 -0.78 -13.43 6.52
CA THR A 208 0.15 -13.64 5.39
C THR A 208 -0.41 -14.70 4.45
N LEU A 209 -0.61 -14.36 3.19
CA LEU A 209 -1.04 -15.29 2.15
C LEU A 209 0.14 -15.62 1.24
N ILE A 210 0.78 -16.77 1.48
CA ILE A 210 1.93 -17.21 0.69
C ILE A 210 1.48 -18.27 -0.31
N LEU A 211 1.62 -17.98 -1.59
CA LEU A 211 1.23 -18.86 -2.68
C LEU A 211 2.40 -19.76 -3.09
N PRO A 212 2.21 -21.09 -3.22
CA PRO A 212 3.31 -22.07 -3.33
C PRO A 212 3.95 -22.16 -4.73
N ASN A 213 3.89 -21.11 -5.54
CA ASN A 213 4.40 -21.12 -6.91
C ASN A 213 5.22 -19.86 -7.23
N THR A 214 5.72 -19.78 -8.47
CA THR A 214 6.35 -18.57 -9.00
C THR A 214 5.28 -17.66 -9.58
N GLY A 215 5.33 -16.37 -9.24
CA GLY A 215 4.40 -15.39 -9.77
C GLY A 215 4.61 -14.01 -9.17
N HIS A 216 3.98 -13.02 -9.79
CA HIS A 216 3.90 -11.66 -9.30
C HIS A 216 2.59 -11.06 -9.81
N GLY A 217 1.52 -11.24 -9.05
CA GLY A 217 0.18 -10.83 -9.47
C GLY A 217 -0.84 -10.99 -8.35
N ILE A 218 -1.99 -10.40 -8.55
CA ILE A 218 -3.11 -10.43 -7.61
C ILE A 218 -3.91 -11.72 -7.85
N VAL A 219 -4.29 -12.40 -6.77
CA VAL A 219 -5.03 -13.67 -6.81
C VAL A 219 -6.43 -13.54 -6.21
N ALA A 220 -7.26 -14.55 -6.48
CA ALA A 220 -8.64 -14.57 -6.01
C ALA A 220 -8.76 -14.57 -4.48
N GLU A 221 -7.84 -15.22 -3.80
CA GLU A 221 -7.79 -15.31 -2.33
C GLU A 221 -7.58 -13.93 -1.70
N GLU A 222 -6.70 -13.10 -2.27
CA GLU A 222 -6.50 -11.71 -1.83
C GLU A 222 -7.76 -10.87 -2.05
N ALA A 223 -8.39 -11.01 -3.21
CA ALA A 223 -9.66 -10.33 -3.50
C ALA A 223 -10.78 -10.79 -2.54
N ASN A 224 -10.82 -12.05 -2.16
CA ASN A 224 -11.78 -12.58 -1.19
C ASN A 224 -11.53 -12.02 0.22
N TRP A 225 -10.25 -11.92 0.63
CA TRP A 225 -9.90 -11.26 1.89
C TRP A 225 -10.36 -9.81 1.92
N LEU A 226 -10.10 -9.06 0.86
CA LEU A 226 -10.56 -7.67 0.72
C LEU A 226 -12.09 -7.57 0.81
N ARG A 227 -12.84 -8.42 0.11
CA ARG A 227 -14.30 -8.44 0.21
C ARG A 227 -14.77 -8.69 1.63
N LYS A 228 -14.14 -9.62 2.35
CA LYS A 228 -14.47 -9.92 3.75
C LYS A 228 -14.28 -8.69 4.63
N GLN A 229 -13.10 -8.04 4.57
CA GLN A 229 -12.80 -6.87 5.40
C GLN A 229 -13.68 -5.67 5.06
N LEU A 230 -13.99 -5.46 3.78
CA LEU A 230 -14.73 -4.30 3.31
C LEU A 230 -16.26 -4.47 3.37
N ASN A 231 -16.79 -5.70 3.52
CA ASN A 231 -18.22 -5.96 3.69
C ASN A 231 -18.69 -5.94 5.15
N THR A 232 -17.78 -6.03 6.12
CA THR A 232 -18.16 -5.99 7.53
C THR A 232 -18.69 -4.59 7.87
N GLU A 233 -19.86 -4.52 8.50
CA GLU A 233 -20.41 -3.24 9.00
C GLU A 233 -19.46 -2.62 10.03
N CYS A 234 -19.38 -1.29 10.01
CA CYS A 234 -18.56 -0.49 10.94
C CYS A 234 -19.28 -0.37 12.28
#